data_43fdcebaf3e74c9006827fb4d8600fca
#
_entry.id   43fdcebaf3e74c9006827fb4d8600fca
#
_cell.length_a   1.000
_cell.length_b   1.000
_cell.length_c   1.000
_cell.angle_alpha   90.00
_cell.angle_beta   90.00
_cell.angle_gamma   90.00
#
_symmetry.space_group_name_H-M   'P 1'
#
loop_
_entity.id
_entity.type
_entity.pdbx_description
1 polymer ?
#
loop_
_entity_poly.entity_id
_entity_poly.type
_entity_poly.pdbx_seq_one_letter_code
_entity_poly.pdbx_strand_id
1 'polypeptide(L)'
;MVTPRWVRGELQPISARDLKYYLITALEIEPKSRVIEIGGSDVVRYQDLMKMYSVVRGLKRFMIPVPVITPRLSSHWLRLVTPAHYKIGRRIVESAVHRSVVSSDTASRLFSIKPLGTRAAIEAAIQDEESSFSFLDEKGKGKDYKSQVGIRIVEKRTRRVIKEPDAAFHIASKIGGDYGWFWQSWLWTLRGSIDRIAGGVGIRKGRSEHLNVGETLDFWRVARISKNRLTLSAEMRLPGDAVFDIHVYEGSSKEYFLEHTVSFNPNGWGGYLYWIALYPLHALVFRKMLNNMATEIDK
;
A
#
# COMPACT_ATOMS: atom_id res chain seq x y z
N MET A 1 2.33 14.39 12.44
CA MET A 1 1.13 13.55 12.61
C MET A 1 0.44 13.97 13.89
N VAL A 2 -0.84 14.30 13.83
CA VAL A 2 -1.64 14.70 15.01
C VAL A 2 -2.05 13.45 15.77
N THR A 3 -1.78 13.41 17.07
CA THR A 3 -2.07 12.25 17.93
C THR A 3 -3.09 12.64 19.00
N PRO A 4 -4.35 12.17 18.87
CA PRO A 4 -5.40 12.38 19.87
C PRO A 4 -5.11 11.66 21.19
N ARG A 5 -5.84 12.03 22.24
CA ARG A 5 -5.63 11.49 23.59
C ARG A 5 -5.81 9.96 23.68
N TRP A 6 -6.69 9.37 22.84
CA TRP A 6 -6.94 7.93 22.82
C TRP A 6 -5.74 7.07 22.41
N VAL A 7 -4.72 7.63 21.72
CA VAL A 7 -3.50 6.87 21.36
C VAL A 7 -2.65 6.46 22.56
N ARG A 8 -3.00 6.93 23.77
CA ARG A 8 -2.38 6.53 25.03
C ARG A 8 -3.00 5.25 25.62
N GLY A 9 -4.09 4.76 25.01
CA GLY A 9 -4.71 3.49 25.40
C GLY A 9 -3.75 2.32 25.28
N GLU A 10 -3.84 1.39 26.22
CA GLU A 10 -3.03 0.18 26.25
C GLU A 10 -3.67 -0.92 25.43
N LEU A 11 -2.84 -1.66 24.71
CA LEU A 11 -3.24 -2.83 23.93
C LEU A 11 -2.12 -3.89 23.99
N GLN A 12 -2.49 -5.11 23.73
CA GLN A 12 -1.57 -6.23 23.64
C GLN A 12 -1.69 -6.86 22.23
N PRO A 13 -0.99 -6.28 21.24
CA PRO A 13 -1.16 -6.68 19.84
C PRO A 13 -0.60 -8.08 19.62
N ILE A 14 -1.32 -8.88 18.84
CA ILE A 14 -0.92 -10.23 18.47
C ILE A 14 -0.54 -10.28 17.00
N SER A 15 0.49 -11.04 16.63
CA SER A 15 0.86 -11.25 15.25
C SER A 15 -0.17 -12.13 14.52
N ALA A 16 -0.32 -11.95 13.21
CA ALA A 16 -1.17 -12.81 12.40
C ALA A 16 -0.67 -14.27 12.38
N ARG A 17 0.66 -14.47 12.51
CA ARG A 17 1.28 -15.80 12.59
C ARG A 17 0.87 -16.51 13.88
N ASP A 18 0.96 -15.82 15.02
CA ASP A 18 0.57 -16.36 16.33
C ASP A 18 -0.94 -16.62 16.39
N LEU A 19 -1.75 -15.70 15.85
CA LEU A 19 -3.20 -15.88 15.77
C LEU A 19 -3.57 -17.17 15.00
N LYS A 20 -2.92 -17.39 13.84
CA LYS A 20 -3.12 -18.61 13.06
C LYS A 20 -2.74 -19.86 13.85
N TYR A 21 -1.62 -19.82 14.59
CA TYR A 21 -1.21 -20.93 15.45
C TYR A 21 -2.29 -21.22 16.52
N TYR A 22 -2.75 -20.21 17.25
CA TYR A 22 -3.81 -20.38 18.25
C TYR A 22 -5.07 -20.99 17.65
N LEU A 23 -5.51 -20.54 16.48
CA LEU A 23 -6.71 -21.05 15.81
C LEU A 23 -6.56 -22.52 15.38
N ILE A 24 -5.40 -22.89 14.85
CA ILE A 24 -5.14 -24.28 14.41
C ILE A 24 -5.05 -25.21 15.62
N THR A 25 -4.25 -24.84 16.63
CA THR A 25 -4.06 -25.66 17.82
C THR A 25 -5.33 -25.75 18.68
N ALA A 26 -6.20 -24.75 18.61
CA ALA A 26 -7.50 -24.81 19.28
C ALA A 26 -8.40 -25.98 18.81
N LEU A 27 -8.17 -26.49 17.58
CA LEU A 27 -8.87 -27.68 17.07
C LEU A 27 -8.40 -28.98 17.74
N GLU A 28 -7.23 -28.97 18.35
CA GLU A 28 -6.62 -30.13 19.01
C GLU A 28 -6.91 -30.17 20.51
N ILE A 29 -7.47 -29.11 21.09
CA ILE A 29 -7.80 -29.01 22.49
C ILE A 29 -9.16 -29.68 22.77
N GLU A 30 -9.29 -30.29 23.94
CA GLU A 30 -10.53 -30.90 24.42
C GLU A 30 -11.74 -29.93 24.25
N PRO A 31 -12.83 -30.38 23.60
CA PRO A 31 -13.95 -29.51 23.28
C PRO A 31 -14.71 -29.10 24.57
N LYS A 32 -14.47 -27.87 24.98
CA LYS A 32 -15.20 -27.21 26.09
C LYS A 32 -15.63 -25.82 25.65
N SER A 33 -16.89 -25.47 25.94
CA SER A 33 -17.36 -24.10 25.70
C SER A 33 -16.66 -23.16 26.69
N ARG A 34 -15.72 -22.35 26.21
CA ARG A 34 -14.94 -21.38 27.00
C ARG A 34 -14.45 -20.24 26.16
N VAL A 35 -14.20 -19.09 26.77
CA VAL A 35 -13.54 -17.95 26.19
C VAL A 35 -12.08 -17.97 26.63
N ILE A 36 -11.17 -17.87 25.68
CA ILE A 36 -9.72 -17.80 25.92
C ILE A 36 -9.22 -16.47 25.35
N GLU A 37 -8.69 -15.63 26.22
CA GLU A 37 -8.06 -14.38 25.83
C GLU A 37 -6.65 -14.65 25.32
N ILE A 38 -6.32 -14.13 24.13
CA ILE A 38 -5.00 -14.27 23.50
C ILE A 38 -4.42 -12.89 23.17
N GLY A 39 -3.11 -12.74 23.28
CA GLY A 39 -2.38 -11.51 23.00
C GLY A 39 -0.92 -11.78 22.66
N GLY A 40 -0.19 -10.76 22.20
CA GLY A 40 1.24 -10.82 22.04
C GLY A 40 1.99 -10.83 23.36
N SER A 41 3.33 -10.85 23.34
CA SER A 41 4.14 -10.85 24.56
C SER A 41 4.18 -9.50 25.28
N ASP A 42 3.91 -8.39 24.59
CA ASP A 42 4.09 -7.03 25.09
C ASP A 42 2.77 -6.29 25.23
N VAL A 43 2.63 -5.52 26.31
CA VAL A 43 1.61 -4.49 26.45
C VAL A 43 2.21 -3.16 26.04
N VAL A 44 1.63 -2.52 25.04
CA VAL A 44 2.11 -1.26 24.48
C VAL A 44 0.96 -0.25 24.35
N ARG A 45 1.29 1.04 24.14
CA ARG A 45 0.29 2.05 23.78
C ARG A 45 0.19 2.19 22.27
N TYR A 46 -0.96 2.62 21.76
CA TYR A 46 -1.12 2.89 20.33
C TYR A 46 -0.05 3.83 19.76
N GLN A 47 0.34 4.86 20.53
CA GLN A 47 1.43 5.76 20.12
C GLN A 47 2.78 5.04 19.97
N ASP A 48 3.06 4.05 20.80
CA ASP A 48 4.31 3.30 20.77
C ASP A 48 4.31 2.32 19.60
N LEU A 49 3.15 1.69 19.32
CA LEU A 49 2.95 0.90 18.11
C LEU A 49 3.22 1.72 16.83
N MET A 50 2.68 2.94 16.74
CA MET A 50 2.92 3.86 15.61
C MET A 50 4.39 4.26 15.49
N LYS A 51 5.07 4.50 16.61
CA LYS A 51 6.52 4.81 16.62
C LYS A 51 7.34 3.61 16.16
N MET A 52 7.07 2.41 16.68
CA MET A 52 7.75 1.18 16.28
C MET A 52 7.60 0.93 14.78
N TYR A 53 6.39 1.07 14.25
CA TYR A 53 6.13 0.94 12.82
C TYR A 53 6.94 1.96 12.01
N SER A 54 6.99 3.23 12.45
CA SER A 54 7.76 4.26 11.76
C SER A 54 9.27 3.96 11.76
N VAL A 55 9.80 3.41 12.86
CA VAL A 55 11.22 3.02 12.95
C VAL A 55 11.52 1.85 12.01
N VAL A 56 10.68 0.81 12.02
CA VAL A 56 10.88 -0.38 11.16
C VAL A 56 10.81 -0.01 9.67
N ARG A 57 9.94 0.93 9.30
CA ARG A 57 9.83 1.44 7.91
C ARG A 57 10.80 2.58 7.57
N GLY A 58 11.71 2.97 8.46
CA GLY A 58 12.65 4.09 8.23
C GLY A 58 11.99 5.47 8.08
N LEU A 59 10.74 5.63 8.57
CA LEU A 59 9.96 6.84 8.39
C LEU A 59 10.23 7.84 9.53
N LYS A 60 10.64 9.06 9.20
CA LYS A 60 10.72 10.16 10.19
C LYS A 60 9.31 10.73 10.43
N ARG A 61 8.74 10.51 11.62
CA ARG A 61 7.39 10.97 11.98
C ARG A 61 7.41 11.84 13.22
N PHE A 62 6.96 13.07 13.09
CA PHE A 62 6.71 13.98 14.22
C PHE A 62 5.29 13.76 14.74
N MET A 63 5.14 13.46 16.04
CA MET A 63 3.85 13.27 16.69
C MET A 63 3.53 14.50 17.55
N ILE A 64 2.44 15.17 17.22
CA ILE A 64 1.97 16.35 17.95
C ILE A 64 0.74 15.93 18.76
N PRO A 65 0.83 15.87 20.10
CA PRO A 65 -0.31 15.51 20.94
C PRO A 65 -1.34 16.64 20.94
N VAL A 66 -2.61 16.29 20.73
CA VAL A 66 -3.74 17.24 20.81
C VAL A 66 -4.69 16.78 21.92
N PRO A 67 -4.93 17.64 22.94
CA PRO A 67 -5.66 17.23 24.15
C PRO A 67 -7.17 17.01 23.97
N VAL A 68 -7.79 17.51 22.91
CA VAL A 68 -9.27 17.72 22.85
C VAL A 68 -9.98 16.90 21.75
N ILE A 69 -9.33 15.95 21.10
CA ILE A 69 -10.02 15.21 20.04
C ILE A 69 -10.70 13.97 20.62
N THR A 70 -12.05 14.03 20.73
CA THR A 70 -12.86 12.87 21.07
C THR A 70 -12.78 11.80 19.97
N PRO A 71 -13.02 10.50 20.26
CA PRO A 71 -13.03 9.44 19.24
C PRO A 71 -13.99 9.75 18.08
N ARG A 72 -15.13 10.39 18.37
CA ARG A 72 -16.08 10.81 17.32
C ARG A 72 -15.50 11.87 16.40
N LEU A 73 -14.83 12.88 16.95
CA LEU A 73 -14.18 13.93 16.15
C LEU A 73 -13.00 13.38 15.36
N SER A 74 -12.20 12.48 15.97
CA SER A 74 -11.14 11.74 15.27
C SER A 74 -11.67 10.92 14.11
N SER A 75 -12.82 10.29 14.26
CA SER A 75 -13.44 9.51 13.18
C SER A 75 -13.92 10.38 12.03
N HIS A 76 -14.45 11.59 12.31
CA HIS A 76 -14.81 12.53 11.26
C HIS A 76 -13.59 13.10 10.53
N TRP A 77 -12.52 13.40 11.26
CA TRP A 77 -11.24 13.77 10.69
C TRP A 77 -10.65 12.66 9.81
N LEU A 78 -10.75 11.40 10.26
CA LEU A 78 -10.31 10.25 9.50
C LEU A 78 -11.09 10.11 8.18
N ARG A 79 -12.39 10.43 8.17
CA ARG A 79 -13.20 10.47 6.95
C ARG A 79 -12.69 11.50 5.94
N LEU A 80 -12.17 12.62 6.43
CA LEU A 80 -11.62 13.69 5.58
C LEU A 80 -10.24 13.32 5.02
N VAL A 81 -9.40 12.66 5.84
CA VAL A 81 -7.99 12.38 5.50
C VAL A 81 -7.81 11.02 4.81
N THR A 82 -8.61 10.01 5.17
CA THR A 82 -8.53 8.65 4.62
C THR A 82 -9.91 8.08 4.30
N PRO A 83 -10.63 8.66 3.34
CA PRO A 83 -12.03 8.28 3.07
C PRO A 83 -12.20 6.81 2.63
N ALA A 84 -11.21 6.25 1.91
CA ALA A 84 -11.26 4.86 1.43
C ALA A 84 -11.29 3.83 2.57
N HIS A 85 -10.62 4.12 3.68
CA HIS A 85 -10.51 3.21 4.83
C HIS A 85 -11.27 3.69 6.06
N TYR A 86 -12.11 4.72 5.92
CA TYR A 86 -12.84 5.35 7.02
C TYR A 86 -13.61 4.36 7.89
N LYS A 87 -14.33 3.41 7.27
CA LYS A 87 -15.16 2.44 8.01
C LYS A 87 -14.31 1.55 8.93
N ILE A 88 -13.15 1.09 8.44
CA ILE A 88 -12.21 0.28 9.22
C ILE A 88 -11.52 1.15 10.28
N GLY A 89 -10.99 2.29 9.88
CA GLY A 89 -10.31 3.22 10.78
C GLY A 89 -11.21 3.72 11.91
N ARG A 90 -12.49 3.98 11.64
CA ARG A 90 -13.47 4.32 12.66
C ARG A 90 -13.61 3.23 13.70
N ARG A 91 -13.74 1.96 13.29
CA ARG A 91 -13.85 0.82 14.22
C ARG A 91 -12.58 0.67 15.07
N ILE A 92 -11.41 0.85 14.48
CA ILE A 92 -10.13 0.82 15.20
C ILE A 92 -10.08 1.96 16.24
N VAL A 93 -10.46 3.19 15.87
CA VAL A 93 -10.48 4.33 16.80
C VAL A 93 -11.50 4.13 17.91
N GLU A 94 -12.69 3.61 17.60
CA GLU A 94 -13.72 3.29 18.60
C GLU A 94 -13.24 2.21 19.59
N SER A 95 -12.53 1.18 19.13
CA SER A 95 -11.97 0.12 19.98
C SER A 95 -10.74 0.59 20.78
N ALA A 96 -9.95 1.51 20.24
CA ALA A 96 -8.72 2.01 20.86
C ALA A 96 -8.94 2.80 22.16
N VAL A 97 -10.18 3.20 22.45
CA VAL A 97 -10.55 3.84 23.72
C VAL A 97 -10.58 2.84 24.88
N HIS A 98 -10.81 1.59 24.57
CA HIS A 98 -10.88 0.52 25.57
C HIS A 98 -9.51 -0.15 25.73
N ARG A 99 -9.18 -0.47 26.97
CA ARG A 99 -7.98 -1.25 27.28
C ARG A 99 -8.15 -2.66 26.71
N SER A 100 -7.27 -3.04 25.78
CA SER A 100 -7.30 -4.35 25.12
C SER A 100 -6.07 -5.16 25.51
N VAL A 101 -6.06 -5.64 26.76
CA VAL A 101 -4.97 -6.40 27.37
C VAL A 101 -5.55 -7.67 27.97
N VAL A 102 -4.86 -8.79 27.78
CA VAL A 102 -5.22 -10.09 28.33
C VAL A 102 -5.26 -10.02 29.86
N SER A 103 -6.32 -10.52 30.46
CA SER A 103 -6.54 -10.51 31.93
C SER A 103 -6.24 -11.85 32.58
N SER A 104 -6.13 -12.94 31.80
CA SER A 104 -5.91 -14.29 32.34
C SER A 104 -4.69 -14.95 31.65
N ASP A 105 -4.08 -15.88 32.37
CA ASP A 105 -2.98 -16.72 31.88
C ASP A 105 -3.47 -18.04 31.23
N THR A 106 -4.76 -18.16 30.96
CA THR A 106 -5.38 -19.38 30.41
C THR A 106 -4.75 -19.80 29.09
N ALA A 107 -4.47 -18.86 28.22
CA ALA A 107 -3.83 -19.17 26.94
C ALA A 107 -2.42 -19.76 27.11
N SER A 108 -1.58 -19.21 27.98
CA SER A 108 -0.22 -19.70 28.21
C SER A 108 -0.18 -21.09 28.87
N ARG A 109 -1.23 -21.49 29.57
CA ARG A 109 -1.38 -22.84 30.15
C ARG A 109 -1.85 -23.87 29.10
N LEU A 110 -2.66 -23.45 28.15
CA LEU A 110 -3.29 -24.35 27.17
C LEU A 110 -2.51 -24.52 25.89
N PHE A 111 -1.73 -23.50 25.50
CA PHE A 111 -1.00 -23.47 24.25
C PHE A 111 0.51 -23.37 24.50
N SER A 112 1.27 -24.24 23.85
CA SER A 112 2.74 -24.26 23.96
C SER A 112 3.40 -23.26 23.04
N ILE A 113 2.88 -22.00 23.00
CA ILE A 113 3.45 -20.94 22.18
C ILE A 113 3.96 -19.79 23.06
N LYS A 114 5.09 -19.20 22.65
CA LYS A 114 5.55 -17.92 23.14
C LYS A 114 5.28 -16.88 22.07
N PRO A 115 4.23 -16.03 22.22
CA PRO A 115 3.86 -15.06 21.21
C PRO A 115 4.98 -14.07 20.93
N LEU A 116 5.03 -13.54 19.70
CA LEU A 116 5.98 -12.52 19.29
C LEU A 116 5.76 -11.21 20.06
N GLY A 117 6.87 -10.50 20.32
CA GLY A 117 6.81 -9.12 20.78
C GLY A 117 6.34 -8.18 19.67
N THR A 118 5.82 -7.02 20.05
CA THR A 118 5.20 -6.05 19.14
C THR A 118 6.09 -5.68 17.96
N ARG A 119 7.38 -5.43 18.21
CA ARG A 119 8.33 -5.08 17.14
C ARG A 119 8.53 -6.24 16.15
N ALA A 120 8.77 -7.44 16.66
CA ALA A 120 8.93 -8.64 15.84
C ALA A 120 7.64 -8.96 15.05
N ALA A 121 6.48 -8.72 15.66
CA ALA A 121 5.18 -8.88 15.00
C ALA A 121 5.01 -7.89 13.83
N ILE A 122 5.45 -6.64 13.98
CA ILE A 122 5.45 -5.64 12.90
C ILE A 122 6.40 -6.06 11.77
N GLU A 123 7.64 -6.46 12.11
CA GLU A 123 8.63 -6.93 11.15
C GLU A 123 8.12 -8.16 10.38
N ALA A 124 7.53 -9.13 11.08
CA ALA A 124 6.92 -10.30 10.47
C ALA A 124 5.75 -9.95 9.55
N ALA A 125 4.87 -9.00 9.94
CA ALA A 125 3.76 -8.58 9.12
C ALA A 125 4.23 -7.90 7.81
N ILE A 126 5.27 -7.07 7.88
CA ILE A 126 5.88 -6.43 6.71
C ILE A 126 6.49 -7.50 5.80
N GLN A 127 7.23 -8.44 6.35
CA GLN A 127 7.82 -9.54 5.60
C GLN A 127 6.77 -10.44 4.94
N ASP A 128 5.66 -10.73 5.65
CA ASP A 128 4.55 -11.51 5.10
C ASP A 128 3.83 -10.75 3.98
N GLU A 129 3.69 -9.43 4.09
CA GLU A 129 3.17 -8.58 3.02
C GLU A 129 4.07 -8.65 1.78
N GLU A 130 5.38 -8.47 1.95
CA GLU A 130 6.36 -8.53 0.87
C GLU A 130 6.44 -9.92 0.21
N SER A 131 6.45 -10.98 1.01
CA SER A 131 6.47 -12.36 0.50
C SER A 131 5.16 -12.75 -0.20
N SER A 132 4.03 -12.28 0.28
CA SER A 132 2.73 -12.52 -0.38
C SER A 132 2.68 -11.89 -1.78
N PHE A 133 3.32 -10.75 -1.98
CA PHE A 133 3.45 -10.14 -3.30
C PHE A 133 4.49 -10.86 -4.18
N SER A 134 5.60 -11.37 -3.62
CA SER A 134 6.59 -12.16 -4.37
C SER A 134 6.05 -13.53 -4.81
N PHE A 135 5.20 -14.16 -3.99
CA PHE A 135 4.56 -15.45 -4.32
C PHE A 135 3.55 -15.33 -5.49
N LEU A 136 2.99 -14.14 -5.70
CA LEU A 136 2.14 -13.85 -6.86
C LEU A 136 2.95 -13.80 -8.16
N ASP A 137 4.28 -13.69 -8.08
CA ASP A 137 5.19 -13.50 -9.20
C ASP A 137 5.68 -14.82 -9.82
N GLU A 138 5.90 -15.86 -9.01
CA GLU A 138 6.40 -17.15 -9.49
C GLU A 138 5.35 -18.00 -10.21
N LYS A 139 4.07 -17.85 -9.93
CA LYS A 139 2.99 -18.67 -10.51
C LYS A 139 2.10 -17.98 -11.55
N GLY A 140 2.32 -16.69 -11.83
CA GLY A 140 1.50 -15.95 -12.81
C GLY A 140 -0.01 -15.92 -12.50
N LYS A 141 -0.41 -16.44 -11.34
CA LYS A 141 -1.79 -16.47 -10.84
C LYS A 141 -1.86 -15.63 -9.58
N GLY A 142 -1.68 -14.31 -9.75
CA GLY A 142 -2.16 -13.37 -8.76
C GLY A 142 -3.65 -13.65 -8.50
N LYS A 143 -4.08 -13.46 -7.22
CA LYS A 143 -5.48 -13.55 -6.81
C LYS A 143 -6.38 -13.24 -7.98
N ASP A 144 -7.32 -14.12 -8.28
CA ASP A 144 -8.44 -13.86 -9.17
C ASP A 144 -9.00 -12.45 -8.86
N TYR A 145 -8.42 -11.43 -9.48
CA TYR A 145 -9.26 -10.36 -9.95
C TYR A 145 -10.23 -11.11 -10.83
N LYS A 146 -11.43 -11.37 -10.32
CA LYS A 146 -12.52 -11.90 -11.10
C LYS A 146 -12.38 -11.21 -12.43
N SER A 147 -11.90 -11.92 -13.44
CA SER A 147 -11.91 -11.45 -14.80
C SER A 147 -13.40 -11.33 -15.11
N GLN A 148 -13.96 -10.18 -14.74
CA GLN A 148 -15.19 -9.75 -15.35
C GLN A 148 -14.82 -9.74 -16.83
N VAL A 149 -15.49 -10.58 -17.59
CA VAL A 149 -15.41 -10.64 -19.03
C VAL A 149 -15.69 -9.23 -19.54
N GLY A 150 -14.64 -8.43 -19.68
CA GLY A 150 -14.68 -7.02 -20.03
C GLY A 150 -13.49 -6.72 -20.93
N ILE A 151 -13.66 -5.79 -21.86
CA ILE A 151 -12.61 -5.35 -22.78
C ILE A 151 -11.55 -4.62 -21.94
N ARG A 152 -10.41 -5.28 -21.70
CA ARG A 152 -9.23 -4.66 -21.09
C ARG A 152 -8.60 -3.71 -22.10
N ILE A 153 -8.51 -2.44 -21.76
CA ILE A 153 -7.84 -1.42 -22.58
C ILE A 153 -6.37 -1.42 -22.19
N VAL A 154 -5.49 -1.60 -23.17
CA VAL A 154 -4.04 -1.58 -22.97
C VAL A 154 -3.43 -0.56 -23.90
N GLU A 155 -2.68 0.36 -23.36
CA GLU A 155 -1.94 1.36 -24.10
C GLU A 155 -0.45 1.19 -23.82
N LYS A 156 0.32 0.87 -24.86
CA LYS A 156 1.76 0.61 -24.80
C LYS A 156 2.51 1.68 -25.58
N ARG A 157 3.56 2.21 -24.98
CA ARG A 157 4.46 3.18 -25.61
C ARG A 157 5.90 2.81 -25.30
N THR A 158 6.76 2.92 -26.29
CA THR A 158 8.17 2.57 -26.19
C THR A 158 9.06 3.72 -26.69
N ARG A 159 10.19 3.90 -26.03
CA ARG A 159 11.24 4.86 -26.44
C ARG A 159 12.60 4.17 -26.33
N ARG A 160 13.47 4.41 -27.30
CA ARG A 160 14.86 4.02 -27.25
C ARG A 160 15.59 4.88 -26.21
N VAL A 161 16.50 4.28 -25.45
CA VAL A 161 17.39 4.92 -24.49
C VAL A 161 18.82 4.42 -24.71
N ILE A 162 19.81 5.22 -24.27
CA ILE A 162 21.23 4.94 -24.51
C ILE A 162 21.83 4.09 -23.38
N LYS A 163 21.41 4.34 -22.13
CA LYS A 163 21.96 3.63 -20.97
C LYS A 163 21.45 2.20 -20.89
N GLU A 164 22.32 1.33 -20.38
CA GLU A 164 21.99 -0.08 -20.10
C GLU A 164 20.76 -0.23 -19.19
N PRO A 165 20.03 -1.35 -19.28
CA PRO A 165 18.76 -1.54 -18.60
C PRO A 165 18.81 -1.30 -17.10
N ASP A 166 19.86 -1.73 -16.41
CA ASP A 166 19.96 -1.59 -14.93
C ASP A 166 20.15 -0.11 -14.54
N ALA A 167 21.02 0.62 -15.23
CA ALA A 167 21.26 2.05 -15.00
C ALA A 167 20.03 2.89 -15.41
N ALA A 168 19.41 2.58 -16.53
CA ALA A 168 18.21 3.24 -17.01
C ALA A 168 17.03 3.01 -16.05
N PHE A 169 16.84 1.79 -15.57
CA PHE A 169 15.79 1.45 -14.61
C PHE A 169 15.98 2.14 -13.26
N HIS A 170 17.23 2.28 -12.79
CA HIS A 170 17.53 3.01 -11.56
C HIS A 170 16.99 4.47 -11.64
N ILE A 171 17.12 5.12 -12.81
CA ILE A 171 16.59 6.47 -13.03
C ILE A 171 15.07 6.43 -13.19
N ALA A 172 14.53 5.52 -14.02
CA ALA A 172 13.09 5.38 -14.25
C ALA A 172 12.32 5.06 -12.96
N SER A 173 12.90 4.30 -12.05
CA SER A 173 12.30 3.94 -10.77
C SER A 173 12.21 5.12 -9.78
N LYS A 174 12.91 6.24 -10.01
CA LYS A 174 12.79 7.48 -9.23
C LYS A 174 11.50 8.25 -9.50
N ILE A 175 10.43 7.57 -9.81
CA ILE A 175 9.11 8.16 -10.08
C ILE A 175 8.33 8.36 -8.77
N GLY A 176 7.53 9.42 -8.70
CA GLY A 176 6.59 9.71 -7.60
C GLY A 176 7.23 10.38 -6.38
N GLY A 177 6.41 10.75 -5.40
CA GLY A 177 6.84 11.46 -4.21
C GLY A 177 7.54 12.78 -4.53
N ASP A 178 8.65 13.07 -3.85
CA ASP A 178 9.42 14.30 -4.02
C ASP A 178 10.16 14.37 -5.36
N TYR A 179 10.40 13.26 -6.03
CA TYR A 179 11.00 13.22 -7.38
C TYR A 179 10.00 13.59 -8.49
N GLY A 180 8.70 13.49 -8.21
CA GLY A 180 7.65 13.80 -9.18
C GLY A 180 7.46 12.75 -10.27
N TRP A 181 6.72 13.11 -11.31
CA TRP A 181 6.25 12.21 -12.37
C TRP A 181 6.89 12.49 -13.73
N PHE A 182 8.07 13.05 -13.76
CA PHE A 182 8.83 13.45 -14.97
C PHE A 182 8.11 14.45 -15.88
N TRP A 183 6.85 14.79 -15.62
CA TRP A 183 6.12 15.83 -16.33
C TRP A 183 4.97 16.37 -15.51
N GLN A 184 4.89 17.73 -15.41
CA GLN A 184 3.77 18.48 -14.80
C GLN A 184 3.24 17.86 -13.50
N SER A 185 4.10 17.73 -12.51
CA SER A 185 3.76 17.10 -11.20
C SER A 185 2.52 17.71 -10.54
N TRP A 186 2.16 18.97 -10.85
CA TRP A 186 0.95 19.60 -10.37
C TRP A 186 -0.35 18.91 -10.86
N LEU A 187 -0.33 18.30 -12.07
CA LEU A 187 -1.50 17.55 -12.59
C LEU A 187 -1.80 16.34 -11.72
N TRP A 188 -0.75 15.70 -11.23
CA TRP A 188 -0.89 14.56 -10.31
C TRP A 188 -1.42 15.03 -8.95
N THR A 189 -0.97 16.20 -8.48
CA THR A 189 -1.50 16.84 -7.27
C THR A 189 -2.97 17.18 -7.43
N LEU A 190 -3.36 17.77 -8.56
CA LEU A 190 -4.75 18.06 -8.90
C LEU A 190 -5.59 16.78 -8.94
N ARG A 191 -5.10 15.74 -9.63
CA ARG A 191 -5.78 14.44 -9.70
C ARG A 191 -5.99 13.82 -8.32
N GLY A 192 -4.96 13.86 -7.47
CA GLY A 192 -5.07 13.36 -6.09
C GLY A 192 -6.03 14.17 -5.23
N SER A 193 -6.14 15.49 -5.46
CA SER A 193 -7.13 16.35 -4.77
C SER A 193 -8.55 16.01 -5.20
N ILE A 194 -8.78 15.82 -6.50
CA ILE A 194 -10.08 15.37 -7.03
C ILE A 194 -10.44 13.99 -6.48
N ASP A 195 -9.49 13.06 -6.45
CA ASP A 195 -9.68 11.72 -5.88
C ASP A 195 -10.11 11.78 -4.41
N ARG A 196 -9.47 12.65 -3.62
CA ARG A 196 -9.83 12.86 -2.22
C ARG A 196 -11.25 13.39 -2.05
N ILE A 197 -11.66 14.35 -2.88
CA ILE A 197 -13.04 14.88 -2.88
C ILE A 197 -14.04 13.79 -3.26
N ALA A 198 -13.68 12.93 -4.22
CA ALA A 198 -14.49 11.79 -4.64
C ALA A 198 -14.52 10.62 -3.63
N GLY A 199 -13.82 10.75 -2.49
CA GLY A 199 -13.75 9.72 -1.45
C GLY A 199 -12.69 8.65 -1.68
N GLY A 200 -11.70 8.92 -2.53
CA GLY A 200 -10.53 8.09 -2.76
C GLY A 200 -9.38 8.36 -1.79
N VAL A 201 -8.23 7.74 -2.04
CA VAL A 201 -7.04 7.81 -1.15
C VAL A 201 -6.30 9.14 -1.22
N GLY A 202 -6.43 9.89 -2.32
CA GLY A 202 -5.66 11.11 -2.57
C GLY A 202 -4.14 10.84 -2.67
N ILE A 203 -3.34 11.92 -2.65
CA ILE A 203 -1.88 11.78 -2.63
C ILE A 203 -1.41 11.42 -1.22
N ARG A 204 -0.61 10.37 -1.12
CA ARG A 204 0.10 9.97 0.08
C ARG A 204 1.54 10.46 -0.02
N LYS A 205 1.96 11.26 0.95
CA LYS A 205 3.35 11.72 1.04
C LYS A 205 4.21 10.68 1.73
N GLY A 206 5.45 10.54 1.29
CA GLY A 206 6.45 9.69 1.93
C GLY A 206 6.78 8.47 1.07
N ARG A 207 7.62 8.71 0.05
CA ARG A 207 8.32 7.67 -0.70
C ARG A 207 9.58 7.28 0.05
N SER A 208 9.90 6.00 0.13
CA SER A 208 11.22 5.53 0.58
C SER A 208 12.26 5.74 -0.53
N GLU A 209 13.53 5.78 -0.16
CA GLU A 209 14.64 5.90 -1.11
C GLU A 209 14.65 4.75 -2.11
N HIS A 210 14.44 3.53 -1.61
CA HIS A 210 14.23 2.33 -2.42
C HIS A 210 12.79 1.88 -2.31
N LEU A 211 12.12 1.71 -3.46
CA LEU A 211 10.75 1.23 -3.51
C LEU A 211 10.69 -0.24 -3.14
N ASN A 212 9.70 -0.60 -2.33
CA ASN A 212 9.41 -1.98 -1.97
C ASN A 212 8.01 -2.38 -2.44
N VAL A 213 7.81 -3.66 -2.72
CA VAL A 213 6.50 -4.21 -3.05
C VAL A 213 5.53 -3.96 -1.88
N GLY A 214 4.32 -3.55 -2.17
CA GLY A 214 3.33 -3.16 -1.17
C GLY A 214 3.41 -1.70 -0.72
N GLU A 215 4.48 -0.97 -1.04
CA GLU A 215 4.64 0.43 -0.69
C GLU A 215 3.68 1.33 -1.48
N THR A 216 3.27 2.42 -0.84
CA THR A 216 2.40 3.41 -1.48
C THR A 216 3.23 4.50 -2.13
N LEU A 217 2.93 4.79 -3.39
CA LEU A 217 3.55 5.83 -4.19
C LEU A 217 2.48 6.81 -4.67
N ASP A 218 2.32 7.93 -3.99
CA ASP A 218 1.22 8.87 -4.18
C ASP A 218 -0.15 8.16 -4.05
N PHE A 219 -0.91 7.99 -5.12
CA PHE A 219 -2.17 7.23 -5.16
C PHE A 219 -2.04 5.87 -5.84
N TRP A 220 -0.82 5.41 -6.03
CA TRP A 220 -0.49 4.09 -6.52
C TRP A 220 0.05 3.20 -5.40
N ARG A 221 -0.03 1.91 -5.60
CA ARG A 221 0.67 0.91 -4.82
C ARG A 221 1.67 0.18 -5.70
N VAL A 222 2.87 -0.01 -5.20
CA VAL A 222 3.87 -0.84 -5.86
C VAL A 222 3.39 -2.30 -5.80
N ALA A 223 2.91 -2.79 -6.94
CA ALA A 223 2.41 -4.16 -7.07
C ALA A 223 3.54 -5.16 -7.32
N ARG A 224 4.60 -4.72 -8.04
CA ARG A 224 5.73 -5.56 -8.40
C ARG A 224 6.96 -4.71 -8.66
N ILE A 225 8.10 -5.21 -8.20
CA ILE A 225 9.43 -4.76 -8.64
C ILE A 225 10.22 -6.02 -8.99
N SER A 226 10.74 -6.07 -10.19
CA SER A 226 11.69 -7.08 -10.62
C SER A 226 12.85 -6.41 -11.33
N LYS A 227 13.83 -7.18 -11.79
CA LYS A 227 14.94 -6.61 -12.54
C LYS A 227 14.40 -5.78 -13.72
N ASN A 228 14.66 -4.47 -13.69
CA ASN A 228 14.30 -3.51 -14.76
C ASN A 228 12.79 -3.33 -15.02
N ARG A 229 11.91 -3.72 -14.06
CA ARG A 229 10.48 -3.55 -14.20
C ARG A 229 9.80 -3.11 -12.91
N LEU A 230 8.95 -2.09 -12.98
CA LEU A 230 8.13 -1.56 -11.90
C LEU A 230 6.67 -1.58 -12.33
N THR A 231 5.83 -2.28 -11.57
CA THR A 231 4.39 -2.33 -11.79
C THR A 231 3.66 -1.63 -10.65
N LEU A 232 2.81 -0.68 -10.98
CA LEU A 232 2.02 0.12 -10.05
C LEU A 232 0.54 -0.19 -10.25
N SER A 233 -0.17 -0.47 -9.17
CA SER A 233 -1.62 -0.64 -9.14
C SER A 233 -2.28 0.62 -8.61
N ALA A 234 -3.31 1.12 -9.28
CA ALA A 234 -4.05 2.30 -8.85
C ALA A 234 -4.89 2.00 -7.62
N GLU A 235 -4.78 2.84 -6.60
CA GLU A 235 -5.65 2.83 -5.41
C GLU A 235 -6.60 4.03 -5.38
N MET A 236 -6.49 4.92 -6.35
CA MET A 236 -7.44 6.00 -6.54
C MET A 236 -8.82 5.44 -6.90
N ARG A 237 -9.86 6.22 -6.59
CA ARG A 237 -11.22 5.85 -6.94
C ARG A 237 -11.45 5.99 -8.44
N LEU A 238 -11.53 4.87 -9.11
CA LEU A 238 -11.76 4.76 -10.55
C LEU A 238 -13.02 3.95 -10.81
N PRO A 239 -13.73 4.19 -11.92
CA PRO A 239 -14.78 3.28 -12.38
C PRO A 239 -14.17 2.06 -13.11
N GLY A 240 -13.23 1.38 -12.47
CA GLY A 240 -12.48 0.25 -12.98
C GLY A 240 -11.14 0.11 -12.30
N ASP A 241 -10.33 -0.85 -12.73
CA ASP A 241 -8.98 -1.11 -12.21
C ASP A 241 -7.94 -0.61 -13.19
N ALA A 242 -6.90 0.07 -12.70
CA ALA A 242 -5.81 0.57 -13.53
C ALA A 242 -4.45 0.06 -13.03
N VAL A 243 -3.60 -0.30 -13.97
CA VAL A 243 -2.21 -0.71 -13.74
C VAL A 243 -1.31 0.10 -14.65
N PHE A 244 -0.21 0.60 -14.09
CA PHE A 244 0.84 1.27 -14.83
C PHE A 244 2.15 0.50 -14.66
N ASP A 245 2.77 0.14 -15.77
CA ASP A 245 3.97 -0.67 -15.82
C ASP A 245 5.08 0.08 -16.55
N ILE A 246 6.27 0.09 -15.95
CA ILE A 246 7.50 0.67 -16.50
C ILE A 246 8.48 -0.48 -16.65
N HIS A 247 8.98 -0.70 -17.85
CA HIS A 247 9.91 -1.76 -18.16
C HIS A 247 11.08 -1.22 -19.00
N VAL A 248 12.30 -1.57 -18.61
CA VAL A 248 13.50 -1.29 -19.39
C VAL A 248 14.10 -2.62 -19.83
N TYR A 249 14.34 -2.77 -21.12
CA TYR A 249 14.83 -4.04 -21.66
C TYR A 249 15.77 -3.85 -22.83
N GLU A 250 16.56 -4.87 -23.11
CA GLU A 250 17.41 -4.98 -24.27
C GLU A 250 16.64 -5.62 -25.43
N GLY A 251 16.64 -4.97 -26.58
CA GLY A 251 16.07 -5.49 -27.81
C GLY A 251 17.06 -6.40 -28.57
N SER A 252 16.59 -6.97 -29.67
CA SER A 252 17.36 -7.97 -30.47
C SER A 252 18.66 -7.43 -31.07
N SER A 253 18.81 -6.11 -31.23
CA SER A 253 19.98 -5.45 -31.84
C SER A 253 20.92 -4.79 -30.84
N LYS A 254 20.91 -5.21 -29.57
CA LYS A 254 21.61 -4.56 -28.45
C LYS A 254 21.22 -3.07 -28.25
N GLU A 255 20.02 -2.75 -28.63
CA GLU A 255 19.41 -1.45 -28.35
C GLU A 255 18.58 -1.54 -27.09
N TYR A 256 18.55 -0.47 -26.30
CA TYR A 256 17.81 -0.44 -25.03
C TYR A 256 16.53 0.36 -25.18
N PHE A 257 15.47 -0.14 -24.57
CA PHE A 257 14.14 0.43 -24.68
C PHE A 257 13.52 0.66 -23.30
N LEU A 258 12.96 1.86 -23.14
CA LEU A 258 12.06 2.19 -22.04
C LEU A 258 10.63 2.05 -22.54
N GLU A 259 9.83 1.25 -21.85
CA GLU A 259 8.45 0.95 -22.18
C GLU A 259 7.51 1.35 -21.04
N HIS A 260 6.46 2.05 -21.36
CA HIS A 260 5.33 2.32 -20.50
C HIS A 260 4.10 1.56 -20.99
N THR A 261 3.49 0.77 -20.11
CA THR A 261 2.22 0.10 -20.39
C THR A 261 1.17 0.55 -19.38
N VAL A 262 0.10 1.17 -19.85
CA VAL A 262 -1.08 1.50 -19.05
C VAL A 262 -2.17 0.51 -19.39
N SER A 263 -2.70 -0.16 -18.38
CA SER A 263 -3.83 -1.08 -18.53
C SER A 263 -5.01 -0.56 -17.69
N PHE A 264 -6.18 -0.53 -18.30
CA PHE A 264 -7.43 -0.19 -17.62
C PHE A 264 -8.48 -1.24 -17.87
N ASN A 265 -9.09 -1.74 -16.81
CA ASN A 265 -10.22 -2.67 -16.87
C ASN A 265 -11.47 -1.91 -16.42
N PRO A 266 -12.31 -1.39 -17.35
CA PRO A 266 -13.47 -0.58 -17.02
C PRO A 266 -14.54 -1.40 -16.32
N ASN A 267 -15.16 -0.83 -15.29
CA ASN A 267 -16.32 -1.41 -14.64
C ASN A 267 -17.61 -0.89 -15.33
N GLY A 268 -18.11 -1.71 -16.25
CA GLY A 268 -19.31 -1.39 -17.02
C GLY A 268 -19.17 -0.17 -17.96
N TRP A 269 -20.30 0.31 -18.46
CA TRP A 269 -20.35 1.42 -19.42
C TRP A 269 -19.80 2.75 -18.86
N GLY A 270 -20.00 2.99 -17.56
CA GLY A 270 -19.48 4.19 -16.92
C GLY A 270 -17.94 4.25 -16.91
N GLY A 271 -17.29 3.11 -16.70
CA GLY A 271 -15.84 2.98 -16.78
C GLY A 271 -15.32 3.21 -18.21
N TYR A 272 -16.05 2.72 -19.20
CA TYR A 272 -15.69 2.93 -20.60
C TYR A 272 -15.80 4.40 -21.02
N LEU A 273 -16.90 5.06 -20.67
CA LEU A 273 -17.09 6.49 -20.94
C LEU A 273 -16.04 7.35 -20.23
N TYR A 274 -15.72 7.02 -18.99
CA TYR A 274 -14.64 7.68 -18.24
C TYR A 274 -13.30 7.59 -18.99
N TRP A 275 -12.94 6.41 -19.49
CA TRP A 275 -11.70 6.23 -20.24
C TRP A 275 -11.69 7.05 -21.51
N ILE A 276 -12.76 6.99 -22.32
CA ILE A 276 -12.85 7.73 -23.59
C ILE A 276 -12.73 9.24 -23.34
N ALA A 277 -13.42 9.78 -22.35
CA ALA A 277 -13.41 11.21 -22.02
C ALA A 277 -12.02 11.70 -21.59
N LEU A 278 -11.26 10.87 -20.84
CA LEU A 278 -9.94 11.24 -20.34
C LEU A 278 -8.79 10.81 -21.27
N TYR A 279 -9.07 10.00 -22.29
CA TYR A 279 -8.04 9.46 -23.18
C TYR A 279 -7.13 10.52 -23.81
N PRO A 280 -7.63 11.66 -24.37
CA PRO A 280 -6.77 12.68 -24.94
C PRO A 280 -5.75 13.24 -23.94
N LEU A 281 -6.19 13.48 -22.71
CA LEU A 281 -5.33 13.96 -21.62
C LEU A 281 -4.33 12.88 -21.20
N HIS A 282 -4.78 11.64 -21.02
CA HIS A 282 -3.90 10.50 -20.68
C HIS A 282 -2.83 10.30 -21.78
N ALA A 283 -3.23 10.32 -23.03
CA ALA A 283 -2.31 10.16 -24.16
C ALA A 283 -1.21 11.23 -24.17
N LEU A 284 -1.56 12.48 -23.86
CA LEU A 284 -0.59 13.57 -23.75
C LEU A 284 0.34 13.40 -22.54
N VAL A 285 -0.25 13.14 -21.35
CA VAL A 285 0.49 13.00 -20.09
C VAL A 285 1.51 11.86 -20.18
N PHE A 286 1.09 10.67 -20.55
CA PHE A 286 1.97 9.49 -20.59
C PHE A 286 3.01 9.58 -21.71
N ARG A 287 2.70 10.23 -22.86
CA ARG A 287 3.69 10.49 -23.90
C ARG A 287 4.78 11.44 -23.42
N LYS A 288 4.40 12.57 -22.79
CA LYS A 288 5.37 13.55 -22.28
C LYS A 288 6.20 12.98 -21.15
N MET A 289 5.58 12.23 -20.23
CA MET A 289 6.26 11.55 -19.14
C MET A 289 7.31 10.55 -19.67
N LEU A 290 6.96 9.71 -20.63
CA LEU A 290 7.88 8.76 -21.26
C LEU A 290 9.06 9.48 -21.92
N ASN A 291 8.79 10.55 -22.68
CA ASN A 291 9.84 11.31 -23.37
C ASN A 291 10.79 11.99 -22.38
N ASN A 292 10.28 12.61 -21.33
CA ASN A 292 11.11 13.29 -20.34
C ASN A 292 11.91 12.29 -19.51
N MET A 293 11.30 11.13 -19.16
CA MET A 293 12.00 10.04 -18.47
C MET A 293 13.15 9.51 -19.33
N ALA A 294 12.94 9.28 -20.63
CA ALA A 294 13.99 8.86 -21.56
C ALA A 294 15.10 9.91 -21.67
N THR A 295 14.74 11.20 -21.77
CA THR A 295 15.72 12.30 -21.79
C THR A 295 16.54 12.35 -20.50
N GLU A 296 15.94 12.10 -19.34
CA GLU A 296 16.66 12.09 -18.07
C GLU A 296 17.58 10.87 -17.95
N ILE A 297 17.15 9.72 -18.49
CA ILE A 297 17.99 8.52 -18.58
C ILE A 297 19.22 8.80 -19.45
N ASP A 298 19.08 9.51 -20.56
CA ASP A 298 20.14 9.71 -21.56
C ASP A 298 21.13 10.85 -21.19
N LYS A 299 20.84 11.62 -20.14
CA LYS A 299 21.81 12.55 -19.52
C LYS A 299 22.89 11.80 -18.75
#